data_77b2f3f27ac97e9eef04f0b0a2824589
#
_entry.id   77b2f3f27ac97e9eef04f0b0a2824589
#
_cell.length_a   1.000
_cell.length_b   1.000
_cell.length_c   1.000
_cell.angle_alpha   90.00
_cell.angle_beta   90.00
_cell.angle_gamma   90.00
#
_symmetry.space_group_name_H-M   'P 1'
#
loop_
_entity.id
_entity.type
_entity.pdbx_description
1 polymer ?
#
loop_
_entity_poly.entity_id
_entity_poly.type
_entity_poly.pdbx_seq_one_letter_code
_entity_poly.pdbx_strand_id
1 'polypeptide(L)'
;MKQPGAARFGIAAVIALLWIGLSALASAQEMILRCDASQTTADFTLSDALHTVHGSFQGKRGELHFDPALRKLSGEVVFDATSGNSGSAGRDRKMHKDVLDSGRYPEISFRPDTVDGNISSTSASTVQVHGMFGIHGSEHEITVPVAVTMENDHWKAYAHFQVPYVKWGMKNPGLLFLRVGDTVDIDLRVVGSLAAPAGSR
;
A
#
# COMPACT_ATOMS: atom_id res chain seq x y z
N MET A 1 56.50 42.98 -65.39
CA MET A 1 55.41 43.96 -65.41
C MET A 1 54.12 43.22 -65.17
N LYS A 2 53.31 43.69 -64.25
CA LYS A 2 52.02 43.18 -63.84
C LYS A 2 52.02 42.01 -62.79
N GLN A 3 51.85 42.35 -61.55
CA GLN A 3 51.51 41.45 -60.44
C GLN A 3 50.08 40.93 -60.61
N PRO A 4 49.79 39.73 -60.16
CA PRO A 4 48.43 39.30 -59.84
C PRO A 4 48.23 39.26 -58.32
N GLY A 5 47.05 39.67 -57.99
CA GLY A 5 46.60 39.88 -56.65
C GLY A 5 46.47 38.69 -55.77
N ALA A 6 46.70 38.90 -54.50
CA ALA A 6 46.51 37.92 -53.42
C ALA A 6 45.03 37.70 -53.17
N ALA A 7 44.57 36.47 -53.31
CA ALA A 7 43.27 36.03 -52.90
C ALA A 7 43.33 35.71 -51.41
N ARG A 8 42.63 36.51 -50.61
CA ARG A 8 42.45 36.28 -49.18
C ARG A 8 41.32 35.23 -48.98
N PHE A 9 41.67 34.02 -48.65
CA PHE A 9 40.73 33.02 -48.19
C PHE A 9 40.38 33.31 -46.73
N GLY A 10 39.18 33.79 -46.51
CA GLY A 10 38.62 33.92 -45.19
C GLY A 10 38.22 32.49 -44.65
N ILE A 11 38.87 32.12 -43.57
CA ILE A 11 38.51 30.91 -42.83
C ILE A 11 37.28 31.28 -42.01
N ALA A 12 36.11 30.90 -42.51
CA ALA A 12 34.87 30.93 -41.69
C ALA A 12 34.94 29.76 -40.72
N ALA A 13 35.28 30.08 -39.47
CA ALA A 13 35.19 29.12 -38.39
C ALA A 13 33.70 28.83 -38.11
N VAL A 14 33.22 27.66 -38.56
CA VAL A 14 31.92 27.11 -38.19
C VAL A 14 32.03 26.59 -36.76
N ILE A 15 31.68 27.42 -35.79
CA ILE A 15 31.46 26.98 -34.40
C ILE A 15 30.11 26.27 -34.40
N ALA A 16 30.13 24.96 -34.63
CA ALA A 16 29.01 24.09 -34.34
C ALA A 16 28.85 24.01 -32.82
N LEU A 17 27.95 24.83 -32.25
CA LEU A 17 27.48 24.69 -30.87
C LEU A 17 26.76 23.35 -30.78
N LEU A 18 27.48 22.34 -30.27
CA LEU A 18 26.89 21.09 -29.77
C LEU A 18 26.07 21.46 -28.54
N TRP A 19 24.81 21.74 -28.75
CA TRP A 19 23.82 21.69 -27.65
C TRP A 19 23.64 20.21 -27.28
N ILE A 20 24.50 19.73 -26.41
CA ILE A 20 24.23 18.51 -25.64
C ILE A 20 23.07 18.86 -24.74
N GLY A 21 21.87 18.58 -25.24
CA GLY A 21 20.68 18.62 -24.41
C GLY A 21 20.87 17.61 -23.28
N LEU A 22 21.31 18.10 -22.13
CA LEU A 22 21.29 17.36 -20.88
C LEU A 22 19.80 17.19 -20.55
N SER A 23 19.18 16.16 -21.15
CA SER A 23 17.89 15.71 -20.71
C SER A 23 18.07 15.30 -19.25
N ALA A 24 17.76 16.17 -18.33
CA ALA A 24 17.58 15.80 -16.94
C ALA A 24 16.50 14.71 -16.96
N LEU A 25 16.94 13.47 -16.87
CA LEU A 25 16.05 12.37 -16.53
C LEU A 25 15.47 12.78 -15.18
N ALA A 26 14.28 13.33 -15.19
CA ALA A 26 13.49 13.52 -14.00
C ALA A 26 13.25 12.10 -13.48
N SER A 27 14.19 11.61 -12.67
CA SER A 27 14.04 10.40 -11.90
C SER A 27 12.81 10.65 -11.03
N ALA A 28 11.73 9.97 -11.31
CA ALA A 28 10.58 10.03 -10.43
C ALA A 28 11.08 9.58 -9.07
N GLN A 29 11.08 10.52 -8.13
CA GLN A 29 11.68 10.29 -6.83
C GLN A 29 10.82 9.32 -6.05
N GLU A 30 11.43 8.28 -5.50
CA GLU A 30 10.76 7.34 -4.60
C GLU A 30 10.13 8.11 -3.44
N MET A 31 8.87 7.83 -3.17
CA MET A 31 8.12 8.43 -2.07
C MET A 31 8.08 7.47 -0.90
N ILE A 32 8.44 7.95 0.28
CA ILE A 32 8.33 7.19 1.52
C ILE A 32 7.03 7.58 2.22
N LEU A 33 6.15 6.58 2.41
CA LEU A 33 4.82 6.72 3.00
C LEU A 33 4.86 6.11 4.40
N ARG A 34 4.86 6.94 5.44
CA ARG A 34 4.82 6.47 6.83
C ARG A 34 3.40 6.43 7.33
N CYS A 35 2.97 5.26 7.84
CA CYS A 35 1.65 5.08 8.41
C CYS A 35 1.59 5.62 9.84
N ASP A 36 0.52 6.32 10.17
CA ASP A 36 0.15 6.64 11.55
C ASP A 36 -0.63 5.47 12.13
N ALA A 37 0.02 4.67 12.95
CA ALA A 37 -0.58 3.48 13.55
C ALA A 37 -1.83 3.81 14.39
N SER A 38 -1.87 4.98 15.03
CA SER A 38 -2.99 5.40 15.88
C SER A 38 -4.26 5.75 15.09
N GLN A 39 -4.13 6.07 13.81
CA GLN A 39 -5.23 6.42 12.91
C GLN A 39 -5.49 5.33 11.84
N THR A 40 -4.74 4.24 11.90
CA THR A 40 -4.84 3.11 10.97
C THR A 40 -5.66 2.00 11.61
N THR A 41 -6.76 1.59 10.96
CA THR A 41 -7.68 0.57 11.45
C THR A 41 -8.08 -0.40 10.35
N ALA A 42 -8.36 -1.63 10.74
CA ALA A 42 -9.03 -2.61 9.89
C ALA A 42 -10.32 -3.04 10.58
N ASP A 43 -11.45 -2.58 10.07
CA ASP A 43 -12.76 -2.99 10.54
C ASP A 43 -13.17 -4.27 9.83
N PHE A 44 -13.76 -5.21 10.55
CA PHE A 44 -14.24 -6.46 9.98
C PHE A 44 -15.73 -6.64 10.19
N THR A 45 -16.37 -7.25 9.22
CA THR A 45 -17.78 -7.64 9.27
C THR A 45 -17.91 -9.12 8.95
N LEU A 46 -18.43 -9.88 9.90
CA LEU A 46 -18.71 -11.31 9.74
C LEU A 46 -20.20 -11.54 9.90
N SER A 47 -20.83 -12.03 8.85
CA SER A 47 -22.27 -12.29 8.85
C SER A 47 -22.57 -13.78 8.95
N ASP A 48 -23.61 -14.10 9.71
CA ASP A 48 -24.27 -15.41 9.66
C ASP A 48 -25.74 -15.24 9.20
N ALA A 49 -26.50 -16.31 9.21
CA ALA A 49 -27.88 -16.31 8.76
C ALA A 49 -28.83 -15.43 9.62
N LEU A 50 -28.44 -15.09 10.85
CA LEU A 50 -29.28 -14.43 11.82
C LEU A 50 -28.66 -13.15 12.38
N HIS A 51 -27.33 -13.02 12.36
CA HIS A 51 -26.60 -11.92 13.01
C HIS A 51 -25.44 -11.43 12.17
N THR A 52 -25.13 -10.16 12.32
CA THR A 52 -23.90 -9.57 11.82
C THR A 52 -23.02 -9.14 12.98
N VAL A 53 -21.77 -9.53 12.94
CA VAL A 53 -20.76 -9.16 13.93
C VAL A 53 -19.80 -8.16 13.29
N HIS A 54 -19.62 -7.03 13.93
CA HIS A 54 -18.61 -6.05 13.59
C HIS A 54 -17.52 -6.04 14.64
N GLY A 55 -16.32 -5.68 14.21
CA GLY A 55 -15.21 -5.48 15.12
C GLY A 55 -14.06 -4.80 14.39
N SER A 56 -12.96 -4.58 15.09
CA SER A 56 -11.81 -3.87 14.54
C SER A 56 -10.48 -4.39 15.04
N PHE A 57 -9.43 -4.17 14.25
CA PHE A 57 -8.04 -4.31 14.63
C PHE A 57 -7.34 -2.97 14.51
N GLN A 58 -6.34 -2.73 15.36
CA GLN A 58 -5.55 -1.50 15.38
C GLN A 58 -4.28 -1.66 14.53
N GLY A 59 -3.89 -0.57 13.85
CA GLY A 59 -2.59 -0.47 13.21
C GLY A 59 -1.46 -0.59 14.23
N LYS A 60 -0.37 -1.24 13.84
CA LYS A 60 0.82 -1.42 14.67
C LYS A 60 2.00 -0.61 14.15
N ARG A 61 2.27 -0.72 12.87
CA ARG A 61 3.31 0.01 12.15
C ARG A 61 3.08 -0.05 10.65
N GLY A 62 3.75 0.82 9.91
CA GLY A 62 3.78 0.73 8.45
C GLY A 62 4.71 1.76 7.85
N GLU A 63 5.49 1.32 6.88
CA GLU A 63 6.27 2.17 5.99
C GLU A 63 6.24 1.56 4.60
N LEU A 64 5.90 2.37 3.62
CA LEU A 64 5.82 1.96 2.23
C LEU A 64 6.71 2.86 1.38
N HIS A 65 7.33 2.27 0.38
CA HIS A 65 8.16 2.92 -0.61
C HIS A 65 7.51 2.82 -1.98
N PHE A 66 7.08 3.93 -2.52
CA PHE A 66 6.41 3.99 -3.80
C PHE A 66 7.29 4.63 -4.88
N ASP A 67 7.58 3.85 -5.93
CA ASP A 67 8.21 4.32 -7.16
C ASP A 67 7.12 4.51 -8.22
N PRO A 68 6.71 5.74 -8.51
CA PRO A 68 5.66 6.01 -9.49
C PRO A 68 6.07 5.71 -10.93
N ALA A 69 7.37 5.74 -11.26
CA ALA A 69 7.86 5.43 -12.60
C ALA A 69 7.78 3.95 -12.92
N LEU A 70 8.09 3.12 -11.93
CA LEU A 70 8.04 1.67 -12.04
C LEU A 70 6.70 1.07 -11.62
N ARG A 71 5.78 1.88 -11.08
CA ARG A 71 4.52 1.43 -10.43
C ARG A 71 4.77 0.37 -9.36
N LYS A 72 5.90 0.49 -8.70
CA LYS A 72 6.35 -0.45 -7.68
C LYS A 72 6.06 0.10 -6.31
N LEU A 73 5.49 -0.74 -5.46
CA LEU A 73 5.26 -0.45 -4.06
C LEU A 73 5.97 -1.52 -3.25
N SER A 74 6.70 -1.13 -2.21
CA SER A 74 7.39 -2.06 -1.32
C SER A 74 7.25 -1.62 0.12
N GLY A 75 7.68 -2.45 1.06
CA GLY A 75 7.51 -2.21 2.48
C GLY A 75 6.36 -3.02 3.06
N GLU A 76 5.81 -2.58 4.17
CA GLU A 76 4.84 -3.35 4.93
C GLU A 76 3.89 -2.46 5.71
N VAL A 77 2.61 -2.86 5.81
CA VAL A 77 1.64 -2.35 6.78
C VAL A 77 1.25 -3.50 7.70
N VAL A 78 1.30 -3.27 9.00
CA VAL A 78 1.08 -4.29 10.03
C VAL A 78 0.01 -3.86 11.00
N PHE A 79 -0.91 -4.78 11.30
CA PHE A 79 -1.95 -4.67 12.31
C PHE A 79 -1.65 -5.60 13.48
N ASP A 80 -2.04 -5.20 14.67
CA ASP A 80 -1.95 -6.03 15.86
C ASP A 80 -3.12 -7.03 15.88
N ALA A 81 -2.83 -8.30 15.60
CA ALA A 81 -3.82 -9.36 15.64
C ALA A 81 -4.40 -9.58 17.06
N THR A 82 -3.68 -9.15 18.09
CA THR A 82 -4.14 -9.27 19.50
C THR A 82 -5.09 -8.15 19.91
N SER A 83 -5.19 -7.07 19.12
CA SER A 83 -6.07 -5.94 19.36
C SER A 83 -7.52 -6.17 18.92
N GLY A 84 -7.80 -7.30 18.30
CA GLY A 84 -9.12 -7.62 17.75
C GLY A 84 -10.23 -7.52 18.79
N ASN A 85 -11.25 -6.71 18.48
CA ASN A 85 -12.35 -6.43 19.39
C ASN A 85 -13.68 -6.40 18.64
N SER A 86 -14.59 -7.29 19.01
CA SER A 86 -15.96 -7.36 18.47
C SER A 86 -17.01 -6.81 19.43
N GLY A 87 -16.60 -6.22 20.54
CA GLY A 87 -17.49 -5.75 21.60
C GLY A 87 -18.05 -6.87 22.49
N SER A 88 -17.56 -8.11 22.35
CA SER A 88 -17.97 -9.24 23.18
C SER A 88 -16.77 -10.07 23.62
N ALA A 89 -16.44 -10.03 24.90
CA ALA A 89 -15.28 -10.74 25.45
C ALA A 89 -15.31 -12.26 25.19
N GLY A 90 -16.48 -12.86 25.04
CA GLY A 90 -16.63 -14.28 24.69
C GLY A 90 -16.24 -14.57 23.23
N ARG A 91 -16.71 -13.72 22.28
CA ARG A 91 -16.34 -13.81 20.88
C ARG A 91 -14.86 -13.51 20.69
N ASP A 92 -14.35 -12.48 21.35
CA ASP A 92 -12.95 -12.05 21.24
C ASP A 92 -12.01 -13.16 21.71
N ARG A 93 -12.29 -13.80 22.85
CA ARG A 93 -11.50 -14.97 23.27
C ARG A 93 -11.49 -16.09 22.25
N LYS A 94 -12.65 -16.38 21.63
CA LYS A 94 -12.75 -17.42 20.60
C LYS A 94 -12.02 -17.03 19.33
N MET A 95 -12.16 -15.78 18.87
CA MET A 95 -11.44 -15.23 17.72
C MET A 95 -9.92 -15.35 17.93
N HIS A 96 -9.42 -14.88 19.07
CA HIS A 96 -7.99 -14.90 19.37
C HIS A 96 -7.43 -16.30 19.52
N LYS A 97 -8.14 -17.19 20.22
CA LYS A 97 -7.63 -18.52 20.54
C LYS A 97 -7.85 -19.52 19.41
N ASP A 98 -9.05 -19.55 18.82
CA ASP A 98 -9.48 -20.65 17.97
C ASP A 98 -9.40 -20.32 16.49
N VAL A 99 -9.50 -19.03 16.11
CA VAL A 99 -9.50 -18.61 14.70
C VAL A 99 -8.13 -18.06 14.30
N LEU A 100 -7.65 -17.03 14.99
CA LEU A 100 -6.40 -16.34 14.61
C LEU A 100 -5.15 -16.94 15.26
N ASP A 101 -5.30 -17.67 16.37
CA ASP A 101 -4.18 -18.09 17.25
C ASP A 101 -3.21 -16.91 17.47
N SER A 102 -3.78 -15.75 17.86
CA SER A 102 -3.05 -14.47 17.91
C SER A 102 -1.95 -14.45 18.99
N GLY A 103 -1.99 -15.39 19.93
CA GLY A 103 -0.86 -15.60 20.84
C GLY A 103 0.39 -16.14 20.16
N ARG A 104 0.22 -16.90 19.09
CA ARG A 104 1.32 -17.44 18.26
C ARG A 104 1.61 -16.57 17.04
N TYR A 105 0.57 -15.98 16.47
CA TYR A 105 0.63 -15.14 15.26
C TYR A 105 0.10 -13.73 15.59
N PRO A 106 0.89 -12.90 16.28
CA PRO A 106 0.41 -11.63 16.83
C PRO A 106 0.27 -10.50 15.81
N GLU A 107 0.57 -10.76 14.55
CA GLU A 107 0.55 -9.76 13.49
C GLU A 107 -0.24 -10.24 12.27
N ILE A 108 -0.98 -9.29 11.69
CA ILE A 108 -1.57 -9.38 10.36
C ILE A 108 -0.81 -8.36 9.50
N SER A 109 -0.29 -8.78 8.35
CA SER A 109 0.55 -7.91 7.52
C SER A 109 0.08 -7.86 6.07
N PHE A 110 0.40 -6.76 5.42
CA PHE A 110 0.28 -6.64 3.97
C PHE A 110 1.57 -6.06 3.41
N ARG A 111 2.19 -6.79 2.49
CA ARG A 111 3.40 -6.39 1.76
C ARG A 111 3.02 -6.20 0.28
N PRO A 112 2.75 -4.95 -0.13
CA PRO A 112 2.47 -4.65 -1.53
C PRO A 112 3.73 -4.79 -2.38
N ASP A 113 3.54 -5.05 -3.67
CA ASP A 113 4.63 -5.10 -4.65
C ASP A 113 4.35 -4.26 -5.90
N THR A 114 3.09 -4.20 -6.36
CA THR A 114 2.74 -3.43 -7.56
C THR A 114 1.45 -2.63 -7.37
N VAL A 115 1.39 -1.52 -8.11
CA VAL A 115 0.21 -0.64 -8.19
C VAL A 115 -0.20 -0.50 -9.64
N ASP A 116 -1.43 -0.88 -9.97
CA ASP A 116 -2.01 -0.63 -11.29
C ASP A 116 -3.04 0.49 -11.22
N GLY A 117 -2.87 1.50 -12.05
CA GLY A 117 -3.63 2.74 -12.05
C GLY A 117 -2.75 3.97 -11.83
N ASN A 118 -3.37 5.13 -11.79
CA ASN A 118 -2.68 6.41 -11.61
C ASN A 118 -3.11 7.05 -10.29
N ILE A 119 -2.15 7.47 -9.49
CA ILE A 119 -2.40 8.22 -8.25
C ILE A 119 -2.29 9.71 -8.58
N SER A 120 -3.38 10.45 -8.34
CA SER A 120 -3.43 11.90 -8.50
C SER A 120 -2.99 12.59 -7.19
N SER A 121 -2.20 13.64 -7.33
CA SER A 121 -1.82 14.49 -6.18
C SER A 121 -2.90 15.51 -5.81
N THR A 122 -3.95 15.67 -6.62
CA THR A 122 -4.96 16.73 -6.45
C THR A 122 -6.39 16.21 -6.30
N SER A 123 -6.62 14.92 -6.50
CA SER A 123 -7.94 14.31 -6.41
C SER A 123 -7.85 12.87 -5.90
N ALA A 124 -8.96 12.35 -5.40
CA ALA A 124 -9.06 10.94 -5.04
C ALA A 124 -8.82 10.07 -6.28
N SER A 125 -8.10 8.98 -6.10
CA SER A 125 -7.78 8.01 -7.15
C SER A 125 -8.13 6.61 -6.66
N THR A 126 -8.55 5.73 -7.56
CA THR A 126 -8.71 4.30 -7.26
C THR A 126 -7.69 3.52 -8.07
N VAL A 127 -6.90 2.72 -7.40
CA VAL A 127 -5.86 1.88 -7.99
C VAL A 127 -6.03 0.42 -7.53
N GLN A 128 -5.47 -0.52 -8.28
CA GLN A 128 -5.35 -1.91 -7.83
C GLN A 128 -3.98 -2.09 -7.19
N VAL A 129 -3.97 -2.58 -5.97
CA VAL A 129 -2.72 -2.87 -5.26
C VAL A 129 -2.59 -4.37 -5.10
N HIS A 130 -1.55 -4.93 -5.68
CA HIS A 130 -1.18 -6.34 -5.55
C HIS A 130 -0.16 -6.51 -4.43
N GLY A 131 -0.16 -7.68 -3.77
CA GLY A 131 0.82 -8.00 -2.75
C GLY A 131 0.49 -9.25 -1.95
N MET A 132 1.30 -9.50 -0.92
CA MET A 132 1.19 -10.65 -0.03
C MET A 132 0.51 -10.24 1.27
N PHE A 133 -0.60 -10.92 1.59
CA PHE A 133 -1.35 -10.76 2.83
C PHE A 133 -0.99 -11.88 3.80
N GLY A 134 -0.38 -11.53 4.92
CA GLY A 134 0.04 -12.44 5.98
C GLY A 134 -0.96 -12.49 7.12
N ILE A 135 -1.50 -13.67 7.41
CA ILE A 135 -2.43 -13.92 8.51
C ILE A 135 -2.28 -15.35 9.03
N HIS A 136 -2.40 -15.55 10.32
CA HIS A 136 -2.38 -16.89 10.94
C HIS A 136 -1.16 -17.74 10.51
N GLY A 137 0.01 -17.08 10.34
CA GLY A 137 1.27 -17.74 9.97
C GLY A 137 1.37 -18.19 8.51
N SER A 138 0.43 -17.80 7.65
CA SER A 138 0.43 -18.10 6.22
C SER A 138 0.35 -16.82 5.40
N GLU A 139 0.84 -16.89 4.16
CA GLU A 139 0.81 -15.78 3.21
C GLU A 139 -0.09 -16.11 2.04
N HIS A 140 -0.84 -15.10 1.59
CA HIS A 140 -1.82 -15.21 0.51
C HIS A 140 -1.65 -14.05 -0.45
N GLU A 141 -1.52 -14.37 -1.71
CA GLU A 141 -1.47 -13.39 -2.79
C GLU A 141 -2.86 -12.79 -3.00
N ILE A 142 -2.96 -11.46 -2.94
CA ILE A 142 -4.21 -10.73 -3.15
C ILE A 142 -4.00 -9.50 -4.01
N THR A 143 -5.07 -9.08 -4.68
CA THR A 143 -5.16 -7.77 -5.34
C THR A 143 -6.40 -7.08 -4.83
N VAL A 144 -6.24 -5.86 -4.34
CA VAL A 144 -7.34 -5.10 -3.72
C VAL A 144 -7.50 -3.73 -4.38
N PRO A 145 -8.74 -3.28 -4.60
CA PRO A 145 -8.99 -1.90 -4.99
C PRO A 145 -8.73 -0.97 -3.80
N VAL A 146 -7.93 0.05 -4.01
CA VAL A 146 -7.57 1.03 -2.99
C VAL A 146 -7.91 2.42 -3.47
N ALA A 147 -8.76 3.12 -2.73
CA ALA A 147 -9.01 4.54 -2.92
C ALA A 147 -7.95 5.33 -2.16
N VAL A 148 -7.18 6.15 -2.88
CA VAL A 148 -6.08 6.95 -2.33
C VAL A 148 -6.41 8.42 -2.46
N THR A 149 -6.16 9.19 -1.41
CA THR A 149 -6.24 10.65 -1.39
C THR A 149 -4.92 11.20 -0.85
N MET A 150 -4.36 12.17 -1.57
CA MET A 150 -3.16 12.90 -1.18
C MET A 150 -3.54 14.34 -0.85
N GLU A 151 -3.15 14.83 0.31
CA GLU A 151 -3.40 16.21 0.77
C GLU A 151 -2.11 16.77 1.36
N ASN A 152 -1.37 17.59 0.59
CA ASN A 152 -0.05 18.10 0.96
C ASN A 152 0.94 16.97 1.26
N ASP A 153 1.39 16.87 2.52
CA ASP A 153 2.28 15.84 3.05
C ASP A 153 1.57 14.67 3.74
N HIS A 154 0.23 14.64 3.69
CA HIS A 154 -0.59 13.57 4.26
C HIS A 154 -1.25 12.73 3.16
N TRP A 155 -1.48 11.48 3.46
CA TRP A 155 -2.18 10.55 2.58
C TRP A 155 -3.15 9.68 3.37
N LYS A 156 -4.19 9.25 2.68
CA LYS A 156 -5.19 8.34 3.19
C LYS A 156 -5.43 7.27 2.12
N ALA A 157 -5.51 6.03 2.55
CA ALA A 157 -5.90 4.91 1.71
C ALA A 157 -7.07 4.18 2.37
N TYR A 158 -8.06 3.85 1.55
CA TYR A 158 -9.20 3.05 1.94
C TYR A 158 -9.32 1.86 1.00
N ALA A 159 -9.53 0.67 1.55
CA ALA A 159 -9.77 -0.53 0.77
C ALA A 159 -10.91 -1.35 1.39
N HIS A 160 -11.78 -1.90 0.53
CA HIS A 160 -12.77 -2.88 0.92
C HIS A 160 -12.52 -4.17 0.17
N PHE A 161 -12.38 -5.29 0.88
CA PHE A 161 -12.13 -6.59 0.29
C PHE A 161 -12.59 -7.73 1.21
N GLN A 162 -12.64 -8.93 0.65
CA GLN A 162 -13.03 -10.14 1.38
C GLN A 162 -11.84 -11.04 1.67
N VAL A 163 -11.81 -11.58 2.89
CA VAL A 163 -10.84 -12.57 3.33
C VAL A 163 -11.55 -13.92 3.49
N PRO A 164 -11.26 -14.92 2.63
CA PRO A 164 -11.83 -16.26 2.73
C PRO A 164 -11.10 -17.09 3.79
N TYR A 165 -11.24 -16.68 5.04
CA TYR A 165 -10.45 -17.16 6.17
C TYR A 165 -10.50 -18.68 6.35
N VAL A 166 -11.64 -19.32 6.10
CA VAL A 166 -11.76 -20.80 6.19
C VAL A 166 -10.94 -21.46 5.09
N LYS A 167 -11.02 -20.95 3.84
CA LYS A 167 -10.19 -21.44 2.72
C LYS A 167 -8.69 -21.30 3.02
N TRP A 168 -8.32 -20.29 3.82
CA TRP A 168 -6.95 -20.04 4.23
C TRP A 168 -6.52 -20.84 5.47
N GLY A 169 -7.33 -21.81 5.91
CA GLY A 169 -6.98 -22.77 6.95
C GLY A 169 -7.37 -22.36 8.37
N MET A 170 -8.02 -21.21 8.55
CA MET A 170 -8.54 -20.80 9.84
C MET A 170 -9.85 -21.52 10.18
N LYS A 171 -10.11 -21.72 11.46
CA LYS A 171 -11.32 -22.42 11.92
C LYS A 171 -12.54 -21.51 11.81
N ASN A 172 -13.65 -22.06 11.31
CA ASN A 172 -14.95 -21.40 11.40
C ASN A 172 -15.41 -21.39 12.86
N PRO A 173 -15.71 -20.24 13.46
CA PRO A 173 -16.12 -20.14 14.86
C PRO A 173 -17.56 -20.56 15.13
N GLY A 174 -18.30 -21.01 14.12
CA GLY A 174 -19.68 -21.50 14.27
C GLY A 174 -19.82 -22.65 15.25
N LEU A 175 -21.00 -22.79 15.85
CA LEU A 175 -21.36 -23.92 16.71
C LEU A 175 -22.39 -24.77 15.97
N LEU A 176 -22.21 -26.09 15.96
CA LEU A 176 -23.03 -27.22 15.46
C LEU A 176 -24.19 -26.91 14.49
N PHE A 177 -25.01 -25.89 14.73
CA PHE A 177 -26.17 -25.52 13.90
C PHE A 177 -26.17 -24.06 13.44
N LEU A 178 -25.22 -23.22 13.92
CA LEU A 178 -25.07 -21.83 13.53
C LEU A 178 -23.85 -21.71 12.63
N ARG A 179 -24.06 -21.72 11.32
CA ARG A 179 -22.99 -21.51 10.34
C ARG A 179 -22.70 -20.01 10.27
N VAL A 180 -21.48 -19.66 10.59
CA VAL A 180 -20.92 -18.35 10.32
C VAL A 180 -20.38 -18.35 8.88
N GLY A 181 -20.42 -17.22 8.20
CA GLY A 181 -19.84 -17.11 6.84
C GLY A 181 -18.38 -17.58 6.79
N ASP A 182 -17.97 -18.16 5.69
CA ASP A 182 -16.59 -18.66 5.47
C ASP A 182 -15.63 -17.54 4.99
N THR A 183 -16.19 -16.36 4.77
CA THR A 183 -15.48 -15.12 4.39
C THR A 183 -15.83 -14.02 5.37
N VAL A 184 -14.89 -13.09 5.55
CA VAL A 184 -15.07 -11.89 6.34
C VAL A 184 -14.81 -10.67 5.45
N ASP A 185 -15.68 -9.67 5.52
CA ASP A 185 -15.50 -8.39 4.85
C ASP A 185 -14.56 -7.52 5.68
N ILE A 186 -13.61 -6.88 5.02
CA ILE A 186 -12.62 -6.00 5.63
C ILE A 186 -12.76 -4.60 5.03
N ASP A 187 -12.92 -3.62 5.90
CA ASP A 187 -12.83 -2.19 5.60
C ASP A 187 -11.53 -1.66 6.20
N LEU A 188 -10.55 -1.45 5.34
CA LEU A 188 -9.22 -1.00 5.73
C LEU A 188 -9.12 0.51 5.59
N ARG A 189 -8.63 1.18 6.63
CA ARG A 189 -8.24 2.58 6.59
C ARG A 189 -6.80 2.72 7.04
N VAL A 190 -5.97 3.28 6.16
CA VAL A 190 -4.58 3.61 6.45
C VAL A 190 -4.39 5.10 6.29
N VAL A 191 -3.79 5.73 7.27
CA VAL A 191 -3.50 7.17 7.28
C VAL A 191 -2.00 7.35 7.51
N GLY A 192 -1.43 8.34 6.88
CA GLY A 192 0.00 8.58 7.06
C GLY A 192 0.48 9.91 6.50
N SER A 193 1.79 10.09 6.55
CA SER A 193 2.50 11.25 6.01
C SER A 193 3.58 10.83 5.02
N LEU A 194 3.91 11.74 4.11
CA LEU A 194 5.08 11.63 3.25
C LEU A 194 6.32 11.97 4.08
N ALA A 195 7.27 11.07 4.13
CA ALA A 195 8.57 11.39 4.69
C ALA A 195 9.42 12.08 3.62
N ALA A 196 10.14 13.14 4.02
CA ALA A 196 11.14 13.73 3.14
C ALA A 196 12.19 12.68 2.76
N PRO A 197 12.61 12.60 1.49
CA PRO A 197 13.66 11.68 1.08
C PRO A 197 14.93 11.94 1.89
N ALA A 198 15.56 10.86 2.33
CA ALA A 198 16.82 10.92 3.03
C ALA A 198 17.90 11.51 2.10
N GLY A 199 18.14 12.82 2.17
CA GLY A 199 19.15 13.48 1.34
C GLY A 199 18.93 14.97 1.04
N SER A 200 17.85 15.60 1.49
CA SER A 200 17.64 17.04 1.33
C SER A 200 18.15 17.81 2.56
N ARG A 201 19.47 17.83 2.77
CA ARG A 201 20.14 18.79 3.64
C ARG A 201 21.29 19.41 2.88
#